data_50972a60fa09eb81bc0f3eb9f52c762a
#
_entry.id   50972a60fa09eb81bc0f3eb9f52c762a
#
_cell.length_a   1.000
_cell.length_b   1.000
_cell.length_c   1.000
_cell.angle_alpha   90.00
_cell.angle_beta   90.00
_cell.angle_gamma   90.00
#
_symmetry.space_group_name_H-M   'P 1'
#
loop_
_entity.id
_entity.type
_entity.pdbx_description
1 polymer ?
#
loop_
_entity_poly.entity_id
_entity_poly.type
_entity_poly.pdbx_seq_one_letter_code
_entity_poly.pdbx_strand_id
1 'polypeptide(L)'
;MENLKKLAGIKAAEFVQSGMIVGLGTGSTAYYFVEEIGRRIKEEGLQITAVTTSSVTSKQAEGLGIPLKSIDDVDQVDVTVDGADEVDAAFNGIKGGGGALLMKKVVAVPTKHYIWVVDDSKMVENLGAFKLPVEVVQYGAEQLFRRFERSGYKPAFREKDGQRFVTDMQNFIIDLDLGVIENPVEFAQELDHVVGVVEHGLFNQMVDKVIVAGKSGLQVLEANK
;
A
#
# COMPACT_ATOMS: atom_id res chain seq x y z
N MET A 1 19.24 -5.71 -5.82
CA MET A 1 17.91 -5.29 -5.30
C MET A 1 17.06 -4.62 -6.38
N GLU A 2 17.54 -3.59 -7.06
CA GLU A 2 16.77 -2.86 -8.10
C GLU A 2 16.26 -3.77 -9.22
N ASN A 3 17.09 -4.70 -9.72
CA ASN A 3 16.71 -5.66 -10.74
C ASN A 3 15.58 -6.61 -10.28
N LEU A 4 15.55 -7.01 -9.00
CA LEU A 4 14.52 -7.88 -8.44
C LEU A 4 13.16 -7.15 -8.36
N LYS A 5 13.15 -5.90 -7.91
CA LYS A 5 11.93 -5.06 -7.88
C LYS A 5 11.35 -4.85 -9.28
N LYS A 6 12.22 -4.62 -10.27
CA LYS A 6 11.82 -4.50 -11.67
C LYS A 6 11.19 -5.80 -12.18
N LEU A 7 11.78 -6.94 -11.89
CA LEU A 7 11.22 -8.23 -12.27
C LEU A 7 9.85 -8.48 -11.66
N ALA A 8 9.64 -8.15 -10.37
CA ALA A 8 8.35 -8.27 -9.73
C ALA A 8 7.28 -7.35 -10.34
N GLY A 9 7.64 -6.11 -10.66
CA GLY A 9 6.76 -5.16 -11.34
C GLY A 9 6.32 -5.63 -12.73
N ILE A 10 7.27 -6.11 -13.54
CA ILE A 10 6.99 -6.69 -14.86
C ILE A 10 6.09 -7.92 -14.73
N LYS A 11 6.39 -8.82 -13.79
CA LYS A 11 5.54 -10.01 -13.55
C LYS A 11 4.11 -9.65 -13.16
N ALA A 12 3.95 -8.63 -12.34
CA ALA A 12 2.62 -8.15 -11.96
C ALA A 12 1.84 -7.57 -13.15
N ALA A 13 2.52 -6.95 -14.11
CA ALA A 13 1.88 -6.39 -15.29
C ALA A 13 1.26 -7.47 -16.21
N GLU A 14 1.70 -8.73 -16.13
CA GLU A 14 1.10 -9.84 -16.89
C GLU A 14 -0.37 -10.09 -16.51
N PHE A 15 -0.80 -9.69 -15.31
CA PHE A 15 -2.20 -9.83 -14.86
C PHE A 15 -3.13 -8.74 -15.43
N VAL A 16 -2.57 -7.74 -16.12
CA VAL A 16 -3.35 -6.64 -16.71
C VAL A 16 -3.70 -6.93 -18.16
N GLN A 17 -4.98 -6.79 -18.50
CA GLN A 17 -5.53 -6.98 -19.84
C GLN A 17 -6.23 -5.71 -20.33
N SER A 18 -6.39 -5.58 -21.65
CA SER A 18 -7.13 -4.46 -22.23
C SER A 18 -8.60 -4.46 -21.79
N GLY A 19 -9.12 -3.26 -21.53
CA GLY A 19 -10.47 -3.03 -21.03
C GLY A 19 -10.55 -2.95 -19.51
N MET A 20 -9.49 -3.31 -18.76
CA MET A 20 -9.50 -3.27 -17.30
C MET A 20 -9.39 -1.86 -16.73
N ILE A 21 -9.96 -1.68 -15.54
CA ILE A 21 -9.68 -0.58 -14.62
C ILE A 21 -8.58 -1.06 -13.66
N VAL A 22 -7.45 -0.36 -13.67
CA VAL A 22 -6.21 -0.79 -13.00
C VAL A 22 -5.83 0.17 -11.86
N GLY A 23 -5.69 -0.37 -10.65
CA GLY A 23 -5.16 0.36 -9.52
C GLY A 23 -3.63 0.40 -9.55
N LEU A 24 -3.07 1.61 -9.65
CA LEU A 24 -1.63 1.84 -9.66
C LEU A 24 -1.15 2.17 -8.25
N GLY A 25 -0.40 1.24 -7.67
CA GLY A 25 0.17 1.36 -6.34
C GLY A 25 1.32 2.36 -6.25
N THR A 26 1.78 2.57 -5.03
CA THR A 26 2.86 3.51 -4.70
C THR A 26 3.97 2.78 -3.95
N GLY A 27 5.22 3.05 -4.31
CA GLY A 27 6.40 2.50 -3.65
C GLY A 27 7.44 2.01 -4.66
N SER A 28 8.63 1.68 -4.17
CA SER A 28 9.80 1.42 -5.01
C SER A 28 9.67 0.19 -5.92
N THR A 29 8.81 -0.78 -5.57
CA THR A 29 8.54 -1.96 -6.41
C THR A 29 7.35 -1.69 -7.35
N ALA A 30 6.28 -1.05 -6.84
CA ALA A 30 5.14 -0.65 -7.64
C ALA A 30 5.52 0.35 -8.75
N TYR A 31 6.56 1.17 -8.53
CA TYR A 31 7.13 2.05 -9.55
C TYR A 31 7.40 1.30 -10.87
N TYR A 32 8.04 0.12 -10.82
CA TYR A 32 8.37 -0.66 -12.01
C TYR A 32 7.15 -1.29 -12.68
N PHE A 33 6.10 -1.58 -11.90
CA PHE A 33 4.82 -1.99 -12.46
C PHE A 33 4.20 -0.86 -13.31
N VAL A 34 4.18 0.37 -12.79
CA VAL A 34 3.65 1.54 -13.50
C VAL A 34 4.44 1.82 -14.78
N GLU A 35 5.80 1.73 -14.73
CA GLU A 35 6.66 1.86 -15.90
C GLU A 35 6.32 0.80 -16.97
N GLU A 36 6.13 -0.46 -16.56
CA GLU A 36 5.81 -1.53 -17.48
C GLU A 36 4.41 -1.37 -18.10
N ILE A 37 3.43 -0.90 -17.35
CA ILE A 37 2.11 -0.55 -17.88
C ILE A 37 2.23 0.55 -18.94
N GLY A 38 2.99 1.62 -18.67
CA GLY A 38 3.24 2.69 -19.65
C GLY A 38 3.92 2.17 -20.91
N ARG A 39 4.92 1.27 -20.79
CA ARG A 39 5.58 0.63 -21.92
C ARG A 39 4.58 -0.19 -22.76
N ARG A 40 3.75 -1.01 -22.10
CA ARG A 40 2.77 -1.87 -22.78
C ARG A 40 1.69 -1.06 -23.50
N ILE A 41 1.26 0.08 -22.93
CA ILE A 41 0.35 1.01 -23.64
C ILE A 41 1.00 1.51 -24.91
N LYS A 42 2.25 1.97 -24.82
CA LYS A 42 2.96 2.58 -25.96
C LYS A 42 3.40 1.59 -27.03
N GLU A 43 3.88 0.41 -26.64
CA GLU A 43 4.53 -0.54 -27.55
C GLU A 43 3.63 -1.71 -27.95
N GLU A 44 2.68 -2.10 -27.09
CA GLU A 44 1.80 -3.26 -27.31
C GLU A 44 0.35 -2.85 -27.58
N GLY A 45 0.02 -1.54 -27.45
CA GLY A 45 -1.35 -1.05 -27.66
C GLY A 45 -2.32 -1.46 -26.55
N LEU A 46 -1.83 -1.74 -25.33
CA LEU A 46 -2.66 -2.04 -24.16
C LEU A 46 -3.64 -0.88 -23.90
N GLN A 47 -4.92 -1.17 -23.78
CA GLN A 47 -5.96 -0.17 -23.52
C GLN A 47 -6.55 -0.36 -22.12
N ILE A 48 -6.23 0.53 -21.20
CA ILE A 48 -6.74 0.50 -19.83
C ILE A 48 -7.19 1.91 -19.39
N THR A 49 -7.91 1.94 -18.28
CA THR A 49 -8.09 3.14 -17.46
C THR A 49 -7.47 2.87 -16.09
N ALA A 50 -6.77 3.83 -15.52
CA ALA A 50 -6.14 3.61 -14.23
C ALA A 50 -6.67 4.57 -13.14
N VAL A 51 -6.62 4.11 -11.90
CA VAL A 51 -6.77 4.89 -10.67
C VAL A 51 -5.48 4.78 -9.85
N THR A 52 -5.15 5.77 -9.04
CA THR A 52 -3.86 5.82 -8.35
C THR A 52 -4.03 5.87 -6.83
N THR A 53 -3.01 5.39 -6.13
CA THR A 53 -2.99 5.34 -4.67
C THR A 53 -2.20 6.49 -4.02
N SER A 54 -1.72 7.45 -4.81
CA SER A 54 -1.05 8.66 -4.33
C SER A 54 -0.84 9.70 -5.43
N SER A 55 -0.62 10.95 -5.05
CA SER A 55 -0.25 12.05 -5.95
C SER A 55 1.07 11.79 -6.69
N VAL A 56 2.01 11.09 -6.06
CA VAL A 56 3.30 10.71 -6.67
C VAL A 56 3.08 9.73 -7.83
N THR A 57 2.22 8.73 -7.64
CA THR A 57 1.90 7.75 -8.69
C THR A 57 1.09 8.39 -9.82
N SER A 58 0.20 9.34 -9.50
CA SER A 58 -0.54 10.09 -10.53
C SER A 58 0.42 10.83 -11.47
N LYS A 59 1.40 11.54 -10.93
CA LYS A 59 2.42 12.24 -11.73
C LYS A 59 3.25 11.29 -12.59
N GLN A 60 3.64 10.12 -12.07
CA GLN A 60 4.35 9.09 -12.84
C GLN A 60 3.48 8.60 -14.01
N ALA A 61 2.23 8.24 -13.74
CA ALA A 61 1.30 7.73 -14.74
C ALA A 61 1.00 8.75 -15.84
N GLU A 62 0.79 10.02 -15.47
CA GLU A 62 0.62 11.14 -16.41
C GLU A 62 1.84 11.29 -17.33
N GLY A 63 3.06 11.23 -16.76
CA GLY A 63 4.31 11.30 -17.51
C GLY A 63 4.50 10.16 -18.51
N LEU A 64 3.86 9.01 -18.26
CA LEU A 64 3.87 7.82 -19.12
C LEU A 64 2.68 7.78 -20.10
N GLY A 65 1.77 8.77 -20.05
CA GLY A 65 0.58 8.81 -20.88
C GLY A 65 -0.48 7.76 -20.52
N ILE A 66 -0.50 7.27 -19.29
CA ILE A 66 -1.51 6.32 -18.80
C ILE A 66 -2.82 7.07 -18.54
N PRO A 67 -3.97 6.68 -19.14
CA PRO A 67 -5.25 7.33 -18.89
C PRO A 67 -5.69 7.18 -17.43
N LEU A 68 -5.92 8.29 -16.73
CA LEU A 68 -6.35 8.30 -15.33
C LEU A 68 -7.81 8.70 -15.18
N LYS A 69 -8.47 8.12 -14.18
CA LYS A 69 -9.75 8.56 -13.62
C LYS A 69 -9.65 8.72 -12.09
N SER A 70 -10.57 9.49 -11.52
CA SER A 70 -10.80 9.45 -10.08
C SER A 70 -11.34 8.08 -9.68
N ILE A 71 -11.05 7.64 -8.46
CA ILE A 71 -11.69 6.46 -7.88
C ILE A 71 -13.21 6.63 -7.77
N ASP A 72 -13.69 7.88 -7.65
CA ASP A 72 -15.12 8.21 -7.57
C ASP A 72 -15.86 8.04 -8.92
N ASP A 73 -15.11 7.97 -10.03
CA ASP A 73 -15.65 7.82 -11.39
C ASP A 73 -15.65 6.37 -11.88
N VAL A 74 -15.38 5.41 -11.00
CA VAL A 74 -15.34 3.98 -11.32
C VAL A 74 -16.10 3.17 -10.28
N ASP A 75 -16.92 2.23 -10.75
CA ASP A 75 -17.70 1.38 -9.83
C ASP A 75 -16.85 0.30 -9.16
N GLN A 76 -15.80 -0.17 -9.84
CA GLN A 76 -14.94 -1.25 -9.37
C GLN A 76 -13.58 -1.18 -10.06
N VAL A 77 -12.53 -1.66 -9.39
CA VAL A 77 -11.18 -1.83 -9.94
C VAL A 77 -10.96 -3.31 -10.22
N ASP A 78 -10.54 -3.65 -11.44
CA ASP A 78 -10.36 -5.06 -11.82
C ASP A 78 -9.11 -5.67 -11.20
N VAL A 79 -7.99 -4.94 -11.23
CA VAL A 79 -6.74 -5.37 -10.60
C VAL A 79 -6.00 -4.18 -10.03
N THR A 80 -5.52 -4.30 -8.80
CA THR A 80 -4.61 -3.33 -8.18
C THR A 80 -3.28 -4.00 -7.88
N VAL A 81 -2.18 -3.35 -8.25
CA VAL A 81 -0.82 -3.79 -7.90
C VAL A 81 -0.16 -2.74 -7.02
N ASP A 82 0.28 -3.14 -5.83
CA ASP A 82 0.88 -2.22 -4.85
C ASP A 82 2.01 -2.90 -4.06
N GLY A 83 2.87 -2.10 -3.41
CA GLY A 83 3.89 -2.61 -2.50
C GLY A 83 3.34 -2.85 -1.09
N ALA A 84 4.11 -3.57 -0.25
CA ALA A 84 3.88 -3.68 1.19
C ALA A 84 5.19 -3.49 1.95
N ASP A 85 5.08 -3.05 3.22
CA ASP A 85 6.23 -2.85 4.10
C ASP A 85 6.55 -4.13 4.88
N GLU A 86 5.52 -4.91 5.25
CA GLU A 86 5.61 -6.27 5.77
C GLU A 86 4.43 -7.11 5.28
N VAL A 87 4.64 -8.43 5.15
CA VAL A 87 3.61 -9.42 4.81
C VAL A 87 3.87 -10.68 5.62
N ASP A 88 2.85 -11.17 6.36
CA ASP A 88 2.92 -12.43 7.10
C ASP A 88 2.42 -13.63 6.26
N ALA A 89 2.57 -14.84 6.82
CA ALA A 89 2.15 -16.07 6.16
C ALA A 89 0.62 -16.21 6.01
N ALA A 90 -0.17 -15.43 6.78
CA ALA A 90 -1.63 -15.38 6.70
C ALA A 90 -2.11 -14.31 5.71
N PHE A 91 -1.19 -13.68 4.95
CA PHE A 91 -1.46 -12.62 4.00
C PHE A 91 -2.06 -11.34 4.63
N ASN A 92 -1.76 -11.10 5.90
CA ASN A 92 -1.91 -9.77 6.48
C ASN A 92 -0.65 -8.95 6.17
N GLY A 93 -0.78 -7.64 6.09
CA GLY A 93 0.36 -6.79 5.81
C GLY A 93 0.33 -5.43 6.48
N ILE A 94 1.51 -4.85 6.62
CA ILE A 94 1.68 -3.45 6.98
C ILE A 94 2.02 -2.66 5.72
N LYS A 95 1.32 -1.55 5.51
CA LYS A 95 1.53 -0.62 4.40
C LYS A 95 1.46 0.82 4.92
N GLY A 96 2.04 1.72 4.16
CA GLY A 96 1.96 3.15 4.48
C GLY A 96 3.29 3.78 4.91
N GLY A 97 4.42 3.09 4.72
CA GLY A 97 5.75 3.67 4.91
C GLY A 97 5.97 4.95 4.10
N GLY A 98 5.38 5.05 2.90
CA GLY A 98 5.39 6.25 2.06
C GLY A 98 4.33 7.32 2.40
N GLY A 99 3.47 7.11 3.39
CA GLY A 99 2.48 8.09 3.84
C GLY A 99 1.16 8.16 3.06
N ALA A 100 0.85 7.16 2.23
CA ALA A 100 -0.35 7.14 1.39
C ALA A 100 -1.35 6.01 1.77
N LEU A 101 -1.37 5.60 3.06
CA LEU A 101 -2.13 4.42 3.49
C LEU A 101 -3.64 4.52 3.24
N LEU A 102 -4.23 5.68 3.49
CA LEU A 102 -5.66 5.92 3.28
C LEU A 102 -6.04 5.74 1.80
N MET A 103 -5.36 6.44 0.90
CA MET A 103 -5.64 6.32 -0.54
C MET A 103 -5.43 4.88 -1.05
N LYS A 104 -4.39 4.18 -0.54
CA LYS A 104 -4.17 2.76 -0.87
C LYS A 104 -5.35 1.90 -0.46
N LYS A 105 -5.90 2.09 0.74
CA LYS A 105 -7.02 1.29 1.23
C LYS A 105 -8.32 1.65 0.51
N VAL A 106 -8.56 2.92 0.22
CA VAL A 106 -9.71 3.37 -0.60
C VAL A 106 -9.72 2.71 -1.98
N VAL A 107 -8.56 2.58 -2.63
CA VAL A 107 -8.45 1.87 -3.93
C VAL A 107 -8.56 0.35 -3.75
N ALA A 108 -8.02 -0.21 -2.66
CA ALA A 108 -8.04 -1.64 -2.41
C ALA A 108 -9.45 -2.20 -2.17
N VAL A 109 -10.33 -1.43 -1.49
CA VAL A 109 -11.70 -1.88 -1.14
C VAL A 109 -12.53 -2.26 -2.37
N PRO A 110 -12.65 -1.47 -3.44
CA PRO A 110 -13.40 -1.84 -4.63
C PRO A 110 -12.61 -2.72 -5.61
N THR A 111 -11.44 -3.24 -5.22
CA THR A 111 -10.57 -4.04 -6.09
C THR A 111 -10.97 -5.52 -6.08
N LYS A 112 -11.17 -6.12 -7.27
CA LYS A 112 -11.45 -7.56 -7.44
C LYS A 112 -10.23 -8.43 -7.15
N HIS A 113 -9.07 -8.03 -7.70
CA HIS A 113 -7.82 -8.77 -7.60
C HIS A 113 -6.72 -7.85 -7.08
N TYR A 114 -6.40 -7.97 -5.80
CA TYR A 114 -5.35 -7.18 -5.18
C TYR A 114 -4.05 -7.97 -5.12
N ILE A 115 -3.00 -7.44 -5.73
CA ILE A 115 -1.68 -8.06 -5.85
C ILE A 115 -0.66 -7.19 -5.13
N TRP A 116 0.11 -7.79 -4.21
CA TRP A 116 1.26 -7.10 -3.64
C TRP A 116 2.55 -7.54 -4.32
N VAL A 117 3.45 -6.58 -4.54
CA VAL A 117 4.80 -6.80 -5.10
C VAL A 117 5.84 -6.40 -4.07
N VAL A 118 6.63 -7.36 -3.63
CA VAL A 118 7.60 -7.18 -2.55
C VAL A 118 8.92 -7.86 -2.84
N ASP A 119 9.98 -7.45 -2.17
CA ASP A 119 11.20 -8.25 -2.07
C ASP A 119 11.10 -9.20 -0.86
N ASP A 120 11.96 -10.23 -0.83
CA ASP A 120 11.94 -11.29 0.18
C ASP A 120 12.16 -10.79 1.62
N SER A 121 12.77 -9.62 1.81
CA SER A 121 12.94 -9.01 3.13
C SER A 121 11.64 -8.49 3.75
N LYS A 122 10.56 -8.41 2.96
CA LYS A 122 9.23 -7.98 3.41
C LYS A 122 8.36 -9.12 3.91
N MET A 123 8.75 -10.36 3.62
CA MET A 123 8.09 -11.54 4.16
C MET A 123 8.56 -11.78 5.59
N VAL A 124 7.63 -11.74 6.55
CA VAL A 124 7.92 -11.83 7.98
C VAL A 124 7.10 -12.95 8.64
N GLU A 125 7.58 -13.45 9.77
CA GLU A 125 6.82 -14.42 10.58
C GLU A 125 5.67 -13.72 11.32
N ASN A 126 5.95 -12.55 11.91
CA ASN A 126 4.97 -11.72 12.62
C ASN A 126 5.11 -10.27 12.15
N LEU A 127 3.98 -9.59 11.99
CA LEU A 127 3.95 -8.15 11.70
C LEU A 127 4.41 -7.33 12.90
N GLY A 128 4.98 -6.13 12.65
CA GLY A 128 5.24 -5.12 13.67
C GLY A 128 6.70 -4.75 13.87
N ALA A 129 7.66 -5.40 13.21
CA ALA A 129 9.04 -4.93 13.16
C ALA A 129 9.12 -3.60 12.38
N PHE A 130 8.32 -3.47 11.31
CA PHE A 130 8.03 -2.18 10.71
C PHE A 130 7.00 -1.45 11.57
N LYS A 131 7.29 -0.19 11.93
CA LYS A 131 6.35 0.62 12.72
C LYS A 131 5.02 0.76 12.00
N LEU A 132 3.92 0.53 12.72
CA LEU A 132 2.58 0.63 12.15
C LEU A 132 2.19 2.10 11.96
N PRO A 133 1.99 2.59 10.73
CA PRO A 133 1.49 3.94 10.52
C PRO A 133 -0.01 4.02 10.81
N VAL A 134 -0.38 5.06 11.55
CA VAL A 134 -1.79 5.41 11.83
C VAL A 134 -2.02 6.84 11.34
N GLU A 135 -2.87 7.02 10.36
CA GLU A 135 -3.28 8.32 9.85
C GLU A 135 -4.35 8.91 10.75
N VAL A 136 -4.13 10.14 11.21
CA VAL A 136 -4.96 10.78 12.22
C VAL A 136 -5.32 12.20 11.80
N VAL A 137 -6.53 12.66 12.16
CA VAL A 137 -6.89 14.07 11.97
C VAL A 137 -5.91 14.99 12.72
N GLN A 138 -5.60 16.14 12.16
CA GLN A 138 -4.68 17.09 12.79
C GLN A 138 -5.21 17.62 14.12
N TYR A 139 -6.52 17.91 14.17
CA TYR A 139 -7.16 18.38 15.40
C TYR A 139 -7.21 17.27 16.47
N GLY A 140 -6.57 17.51 17.59
CA GLY A 140 -6.49 16.54 18.69
C GLY A 140 -5.43 15.45 18.52
N ALA A 141 -4.55 15.52 17.52
CA ALA A 141 -3.49 14.53 17.31
C ALA A 141 -2.56 14.32 18.53
N GLU A 142 -2.29 15.39 19.31
CA GLU A 142 -1.54 15.29 20.55
C GLU A 142 -2.27 14.47 21.64
N GLN A 143 -3.62 14.49 21.64
CA GLN A 143 -4.40 13.66 22.57
C GLN A 143 -4.32 12.18 22.19
N LEU A 144 -4.35 11.89 20.88
CA LEU A 144 -4.15 10.52 20.36
C LEU A 144 -2.74 10.03 20.67
N PHE A 145 -1.73 10.86 20.42
CA PHE A 145 -0.35 10.54 20.75
C PHE A 145 -0.21 10.10 22.21
N ARG A 146 -0.69 10.93 23.17
CA ARG A 146 -0.68 10.60 24.60
C ARG A 146 -1.51 9.37 24.96
N ARG A 147 -2.60 9.10 24.24
CA ARG A 147 -3.40 7.87 24.38
C ARG A 147 -2.56 6.65 23.99
N PHE A 148 -1.94 6.66 22.82
CA PHE A 148 -1.08 5.57 22.36
C PHE A 148 0.15 5.37 23.24
N GLU A 149 0.73 6.45 23.74
CA GLU A 149 1.83 6.38 24.71
C GLU A 149 1.42 5.67 26.00
N ARG A 150 0.28 6.02 26.58
CA ARG A 150 -0.28 5.35 27.77
C ARG A 150 -0.62 3.87 27.53
N SER A 151 -0.96 3.50 26.30
CA SER A 151 -1.17 2.10 25.89
C SER A 151 0.14 1.33 25.67
N GLY A 152 1.30 1.99 25.77
CA GLY A 152 2.62 1.37 25.60
C GLY A 152 3.03 1.18 24.12
N TYR A 153 2.36 1.85 23.18
CA TYR A 153 2.60 1.66 21.74
C TYR A 153 3.79 2.45 21.19
N LYS A 154 4.54 3.17 22.05
CA LYS A 154 5.73 3.96 21.68
C LYS A 154 5.50 4.80 20.41
N PRO A 155 4.54 5.73 20.41
CA PRO A 155 4.19 6.52 19.24
C PRO A 155 5.29 7.50 18.87
N ALA A 156 5.40 7.80 17.57
CA ALA A 156 6.19 8.92 17.06
C ALA A 156 5.42 9.61 15.93
N PHE A 157 5.33 10.94 15.95
CA PHE A 157 4.83 11.63 14.77
C PHE A 157 5.80 11.42 13.61
N ARG A 158 5.26 11.10 12.44
CA ARG A 158 6.07 11.05 11.24
C ARG A 158 6.53 12.44 10.88
N GLU A 159 7.80 12.55 10.54
CA GLU A 159 8.41 13.80 10.14
C GLU A 159 9.06 13.68 8.75
N LYS A 160 9.12 14.80 8.06
CA LYS A 160 9.87 15.00 6.84
C LYS A 160 10.51 16.38 6.86
N ASP A 161 11.80 16.43 6.61
CA ASP A 161 12.59 17.68 6.61
C ASP A 161 12.45 18.49 7.92
N GLY A 162 12.36 17.80 9.07
CA GLY A 162 12.22 18.41 10.40
C GLY A 162 10.85 18.99 10.72
N GLN A 163 9.84 18.70 9.90
CA GLN A 163 8.45 19.09 10.11
C GLN A 163 7.54 17.86 10.15
N ARG A 164 6.40 17.96 10.83
CA ARG A 164 5.40 16.89 10.79
C ARG A 164 4.97 16.63 9.36
N PHE A 165 5.03 15.35 8.98
CA PHE A 165 4.56 14.92 7.68
C PHE A 165 3.05 15.11 7.57
N VAL A 166 2.60 15.70 6.46
CA VAL A 166 1.19 15.87 6.12
C VAL A 166 0.88 14.98 4.91
N THR A 167 -0.14 14.14 5.02
CA THR A 167 -0.57 13.25 3.95
C THR A 167 -1.24 14.01 2.80
N ASP A 168 -1.43 13.35 1.64
CA ASP A 168 -2.21 13.92 0.53
C ASP A 168 -3.63 14.32 0.97
N MET A 169 -4.19 13.65 1.99
CA MET A 169 -5.52 13.93 2.58
C MET A 169 -5.47 14.94 3.74
N GLN A 170 -4.36 15.67 3.91
CA GLN A 170 -4.17 16.72 4.91
C GLN A 170 -4.27 16.23 6.37
N ASN A 171 -3.86 15.00 6.62
CA ASN A 171 -3.79 14.39 7.95
C ASN A 171 -2.34 14.25 8.43
N PHE A 172 -2.13 13.97 9.72
CA PHE A 172 -0.85 13.53 10.26
C PHE A 172 -0.73 12.01 10.27
N ILE A 173 0.48 11.50 10.45
CA ILE A 173 0.74 10.09 10.72
C ILE A 173 1.44 9.97 12.08
N ILE A 174 0.94 9.06 12.90
CA ILE A 174 1.59 8.58 14.11
C ILE A 174 2.07 7.16 13.82
N ASP A 175 3.38 6.94 13.85
CA ASP A 175 4.00 5.62 13.70
C ASP A 175 4.08 4.95 15.07
N LEU A 176 3.48 3.75 15.21
CA LEU A 176 3.48 2.97 16.45
C LEU A 176 4.57 1.90 16.40
N ASP A 177 5.48 1.90 17.38
CA ASP A 177 6.55 0.90 17.53
C ASP A 177 6.08 -0.22 18.45
N LEU A 178 5.48 -1.23 17.87
CA LEU A 178 4.80 -2.33 18.58
C LEU A 178 5.70 -3.57 18.76
N GLY A 179 6.77 -3.69 17.97
CA GLY A 179 7.66 -4.85 17.96
C GLY A 179 7.02 -6.06 17.30
N VAL A 180 5.98 -6.63 17.92
CA VAL A 180 5.18 -7.74 17.38
C VAL A 180 3.71 -7.43 17.54
N ILE A 181 2.93 -7.67 16.47
CA ILE A 181 1.46 -7.58 16.47
C ILE A 181 0.93 -9.01 16.42
N GLU A 182 0.55 -9.56 17.58
CA GLU A 182 0.10 -10.95 17.69
C GLU A 182 -1.21 -11.21 16.95
N ASN A 183 -2.17 -10.28 17.04
CA ASN A 183 -3.50 -10.38 16.43
C ASN A 183 -3.77 -9.16 15.54
N PRO A 184 -3.23 -9.11 14.30
CA PRO A 184 -3.36 -7.92 13.45
C PRO A 184 -4.82 -7.59 13.07
N VAL A 185 -5.70 -8.59 12.99
CA VAL A 185 -7.12 -8.37 12.68
C VAL A 185 -7.84 -7.70 13.85
N GLU A 186 -7.64 -8.19 15.07
CA GLU A 186 -8.25 -7.63 16.28
C GLU A 186 -7.71 -6.22 16.57
N PHE A 187 -6.40 -6.05 16.43
CA PHE A 187 -5.76 -4.74 16.62
C PHE A 187 -6.23 -3.69 15.60
N ALA A 188 -6.47 -4.09 14.35
CA ALA A 188 -7.09 -3.24 13.34
C ALA A 188 -8.47 -2.75 13.80
N GLN A 189 -9.33 -3.66 14.28
CA GLN A 189 -10.66 -3.32 14.80
C GLN A 189 -10.60 -2.37 16.01
N GLU A 190 -9.61 -2.54 16.89
CA GLU A 190 -9.41 -1.61 17.99
C GLU A 190 -9.08 -0.20 17.50
N LEU A 191 -8.19 -0.07 16.51
CA LEU A 191 -7.82 1.22 15.93
C LEU A 191 -8.99 1.89 15.20
N ASP A 192 -9.83 1.13 14.51
CA ASP A 192 -11.03 1.62 13.81
C ASP A 192 -12.04 2.31 14.77
N HIS A 193 -12.03 1.93 16.04
CA HIS A 193 -12.90 2.52 17.07
C HIS A 193 -12.26 3.69 17.82
N VAL A 194 -11.06 4.10 17.46
CA VAL A 194 -10.38 5.24 18.10
C VAL A 194 -10.76 6.55 17.43
N VAL A 195 -11.54 7.38 18.13
CA VAL A 195 -11.93 8.71 17.62
C VAL A 195 -10.68 9.53 17.25
N GLY A 196 -10.65 10.05 16.04
CA GLY A 196 -9.54 10.83 15.47
C GLY A 196 -8.56 10.00 14.65
N VAL A 197 -8.59 8.69 14.71
CA VAL A 197 -7.98 7.81 13.70
C VAL A 197 -8.81 7.88 12.43
N VAL A 198 -8.14 8.10 11.31
CA VAL A 198 -8.75 8.13 9.97
C VAL A 198 -8.57 6.76 9.31
N GLU A 199 -7.36 6.21 9.39
CA GLU A 199 -7.02 4.91 8.85
C GLU A 199 -5.69 4.41 9.46
N HIS A 200 -5.42 3.13 9.37
CA HIS A 200 -4.19 2.50 9.84
C HIS A 200 -3.57 1.61 8.76
N GLY A 201 -2.27 1.34 8.90
CA GLY A 201 -1.47 0.59 7.94
C GLY A 201 -1.67 -0.92 7.93
N LEU A 202 -2.57 -1.49 8.74
CA LEU A 202 -2.90 -2.91 8.68
C LEU A 202 -3.87 -3.18 7.52
N PHE A 203 -3.46 -4.06 6.61
CA PHE A 203 -4.23 -4.54 5.47
C PHE A 203 -4.42 -6.05 5.66
N ASN A 204 -5.49 -6.43 6.35
CA ASN A 204 -5.75 -7.81 6.73
C ASN A 204 -6.69 -8.48 5.73
N GLN A 205 -6.33 -9.68 5.23
CA GLN A 205 -7.15 -10.51 4.35
C GLN A 205 -7.65 -9.80 3.07
N MET A 206 -6.94 -8.77 2.62
CA MET A 206 -7.32 -7.99 1.44
C MET A 206 -6.63 -8.48 0.17
N VAL A 207 -5.41 -9.00 0.27
CA VAL A 207 -4.59 -9.39 -0.88
C VAL A 207 -4.99 -10.78 -1.41
N ASP A 208 -4.94 -10.94 -2.74
CA ASP A 208 -5.18 -12.23 -3.40
C ASP A 208 -3.87 -12.94 -3.74
N LYS A 209 -2.85 -12.16 -4.13
CA LYS A 209 -1.54 -12.67 -4.54
C LYS A 209 -0.42 -11.80 -4.01
N VAL A 210 0.69 -12.44 -3.66
CA VAL A 210 1.94 -11.73 -3.34
C VAL A 210 3.02 -12.22 -4.30
N ILE A 211 3.60 -11.30 -5.07
CA ILE A 211 4.74 -11.56 -5.93
C ILE A 211 6.00 -11.19 -5.16
N VAL A 212 6.74 -12.20 -4.77
CA VAL A 212 7.97 -12.05 -3.97
C VAL A 212 9.18 -12.15 -4.90
N ALA A 213 10.01 -11.12 -4.92
CA ALA A 213 11.28 -11.13 -5.63
C ALA A 213 12.43 -11.39 -4.65
N GLY A 214 13.03 -12.56 -4.71
CA GLY A 214 14.14 -12.98 -3.85
C GLY A 214 15.34 -13.49 -4.62
N LYS A 215 16.37 -13.88 -3.90
CA LYS A 215 17.62 -14.41 -4.48
C LYS A 215 17.40 -15.70 -5.30
N SER A 216 16.37 -16.47 -4.96
CA SER A 216 15.95 -17.69 -5.68
C SER A 216 15.08 -17.42 -6.92
N GLY A 217 14.82 -16.16 -7.25
CA GLY A 217 13.95 -15.74 -8.34
C GLY A 217 12.62 -15.17 -7.87
N LEU A 218 11.63 -15.18 -8.78
CA LEU A 218 10.26 -14.74 -8.48
C LEU A 218 9.42 -15.90 -7.96
N GLN A 219 8.66 -15.63 -6.91
CA GLN A 219 7.62 -16.52 -6.41
C GLN A 219 6.28 -15.80 -6.47
N VAL A 220 5.22 -16.52 -6.85
CA VAL A 220 3.84 -16.01 -6.79
C VAL A 220 3.12 -16.84 -5.74
N LEU A 221 2.76 -16.20 -4.63
CA LEU A 221 2.01 -16.81 -3.54
C LEU A 221 0.54 -16.41 -3.69
N GLU A 222 -0.37 -17.36 -3.50
CA GLU A 222 -1.82 -17.12 -3.58
C GLU A 222 -2.45 -17.27 -2.19
N ALA A 223 -3.27 -16.27 -1.82
CA ALA A 223 -4.03 -16.33 -0.58
C ALA A 223 -5.17 -17.36 -0.74
N ASN A 224 -5.27 -18.28 0.19
CA ASN A 224 -6.42 -19.18 0.28
C ASN A 224 -7.58 -18.39 0.92
N LYS A 225 -8.46 -17.82 0.09
CA LYS A 225 -9.70 -17.15 0.53
C LYS A 225 -10.85 -18.13 0.62
#